data_31c08e74b9e07d0b9a8bf56ca0440dd7
#
_entry.id   31c08e74b9e07d0b9a8bf56ca0440dd7
#
_cell.length_a   1.000
_cell.length_b   1.000
_cell.length_c   1.000
_cell.angle_alpha   90.00
_cell.angle_beta   90.00
_cell.angle_gamma   90.00
#
_symmetry.space_group_name_H-M   'P 1'
#
loop_
_entity.id
_entity.type
_entity.pdbx_description
1 polymer ?
#
loop_
_entity_poly.entity_id
_entity_poly.type
_entity_poly.pdbx_seq_one_letter_code
_entity_poly.pdbx_strand_id
1 'polypeptide(L)'
;MLSDVEVGAFLSGGVDSGYLAAASGADQAFTVGFDEGNRYNEVEKAAQVAKAAGLRHHVKIISKEEFWNSLPDVMYHMDEPSGDASAVALYFLAQEAAKHVKVVLSGEGADELFGGYNIYREPEALKMVGWIPFGIRRAVGRLAAKLPDVKGRDFLIRAGKKVEERFIGNAYIYGEKEKNQILKGGVTGQTTQEFLKPFYKEIENDRFLEKTDRTKHTHKVCRIEKKSGRDGLGKSHLQDME
;
A
#
# COMPACT_ATOMS: atom_id res chain seq x y z
N MET A 1 -6.68 -22.86 12.47
CA MET A 1 -7.35 -22.56 11.19
C MET A 1 -8.24 -23.74 10.83
N LEU A 2 -9.46 -23.51 10.36
CA LEU A 2 -10.35 -24.56 9.86
C LEU A 2 -10.24 -24.56 8.34
N SER A 3 -9.72 -25.62 7.76
CA SER A 3 -9.59 -25.76 6.30
C SER A 3 -9.62 -27.24 5.93
N ASP A 4 -10.34 -27.57 4.88
CA ASP A 4 -10.44 -28.93 4.32
C ASP A 4 -9.32 -29.21 3.30
N VAL A 5 -8.46 -28.26 3.05
CA VAL A 5 -7.32 -28.33 2.12
C VAL A 5 -6.08 -27.75 2.74
N GLU A 6 -4.90 -28.17 2.25
CA GLU A 6 -3.63 -27.55 2.63
C GLU A 6 -3.64 -26.06 2.31
N VAL A 7 -3.12 -25.28 3.25
CA VAL A 7 -3.04 -23.81 3.14
C VAL A 7 -1.59 -23.39 3.08
N GLY A 8 -1.28 -22.53 2.11
CA GLY A 8 0.01 -21.91 1.97
C GLY A 8 0.04 -20.49 2.55
N ALA A 9 1.24 -19.95 2.72
CA ALA A 9 1.46 -18.55 3.07
C ALA A 9 2.48 -17.91 2.13
N PHE A 10 2.22 -16.70 1.67
CA PHE A 10 3.23 -15.89 1.01
C PHE A 10 4.20 -15.35 2.05
N LEU A 11 5.49 -15.51 1.78
CA LEU A 11 6.55 -15.21 2.74
C LEU A 11 7.64 -14.36 2.07
N SER A 12 7.78 -13.11 2.50
CA SER A 12 8.81 -12.18 2.02
C SER A 12 10.03 -12.07 2.95
N GLY A 13 9.98 -12.71 4.13
CA GLY A 13 10.99 -12.50 5.19
C GLY A 13 10.80 -11.19 5.96
N GLY A 14 9.75 -10.40 5.66
CA GLY A 14 9.29 -9.27 6.47
C GLY A 14 8.55 -9.73 7.72
N VAL A 15 8.33 -8.78 8.66
CA VAL A 15 7.69 -9.07 9.96
C VAL A 15 6.26 -9.55 9.77
N ASP A 16 5.48 -8.89 8.91
CA ASP A 16 4.05 -9.16 8.74
C ASP A 16 3.80 -10.53 8.11
N SER A 17 4.46 -10.82 6.98
CA SER A 17 4.37 -12.12 6.32
C SER A 17 4.92 -13.25 7.19
N GLY A 18 6.03 -12.98 7.92
CA GLY A 18 6.64 -13.93 8.83
C GLY A 18 5.74 -14.29 10.01
N TYR A 19 5.13 -13.26 10.64
CA TYR A 19 4.18 -13.47 11.72
C TYR A 19 2.94 -14.25 11.24
N LEU A 20 2.39 -13.85 10.11
CA LEU A 20 1.24 -14.53 9.52
C LEU A 20 1.54 -15.99 9.21
N ALA A 21 2.66 -16.27 8.56
CA ALA A 21 3.08 -17.63 8.21
C ALA A 21 3.26 -18.51 9.47
N ALA A 22 3.89 -17.97 10.51
CA ALA A 22 4.14 -18.71 11.76
C ALA A 22 2.87 -18.91 12.60
N ALA A 23 1.95 -17.91 12.64
CA ALA A 23 0.78 -17.94 13.51
C ALA A 23 -0.45 -18.60 12.88
N SER A 24 -0.49 -18.72 11.55
CA SER A 24 -1.69 -19.21 10.82
C SER A 24 -1.88 -20.73 10.88
N GLY A 25 -0.83 -21.48 11.17
CA GLY A 25 -0.83 -22.94 11.00
C GLY A 25 -0.85 -23.35 9.52
N ALA A 26 -0.24 -22.57 8.65
CA ALA A 26 -0.01 -22.93 7.26
C ALA A 26 0.96 -24.13 7.17
N ASP A 27 0.83 -24.93 6.11
CA ASP A 27 1.67 -26.12 5.88
C ASP A 27 2.88 -25.80 5.00
N GLN A 28 2.74 -24.79 4.13
CA GLN A 28 3.69 -24.43 3.10
C GLN A 28 3.90 -22.92 3.01
N ALA A 29 5.12 -22.51 2.67
CA ALA A 29 5.46 -21.11 2.43
C ALA A 29 6.02 -20.94 1.03
N PHE A 30 5.64 -19.83 0.38
CA PHE A 30 6.05 -19.49 -1.00
C PHE A 30 6.78 -18.16 -1.02
N THR A 31 7.91 -18.12 -1.70
CA THR A 31 8.76 -16.94 -1.83
C THR A 31 9.23 -16.80 -3.28
N VAL A 32 9.31 -15.57 -3.76
CA VAL A 32 10.01 -15.26 -5.01
C VAL A 32 11.28 -14.47 -4.71
N GLY A 33 12.29 -14.68 -5.54
CA GLY A 33 13.53 -13.91 -5.58
C GLY A 33 13.87 -13.54 -7.01
N PHE A 34 14.88 -12.70 -7.19
CA PHE A 34 15.39 -12.28 -8.48
C PHE A 34 16.83 -12.75 -8.64
N ASP A 35 17.22 -13.12 -9.86
CA ASP A 35 18.57 -13.60 -10.19
C ASP A 35 19.63 -12.48 -10.19
N GLU A 36 19.21 -11.23 -10.45
CA GLU A 36 20.08 -10.06 -10.41
C GLU A 36 19.96 -9.28 -9.09
N GLY A 37 21.03 -9.29 -8.30
CA GLY A 37 21.28 -8.36 -7.19
C GLY A 37 20.75 -8.76 -5.81
N ASN A 38 21.66 -8.79 -4.84
CA ASN A 38 21.37 -9.11 -3.44
C ASN A 38 20.48 -8.08 -2.72
N ARG A 39 20.26 -6.90 -3.30
CA ARG A 39 19.64 -5.77 -2.59
C ARG A 39 18.14 -5.97 -2.31
N TYR A 40 17.46 -6.74 -3.15
CA TYR A 40 16.02 -7.01 -3.05
C TYR A 40 15.72 -8.50 -2.87
N ASN A 41 16.75 -9.31 -2.61
CA ASN A 41 16.59 -10.75 -2.45
C ASN A 41 16.32 -11.09 -0.99
N GLU A 42 15.07 -11.33 -0.65
CA GLU A 42 14.62 -11.69 0.69
C GLU A 42 14.57 -13.20 0.94
N VAL A 43 14.99 -14.01 -0.04
CA VAL A 43 14.89 -15.47 -0.03
C VAL A 43 15.58 -16.08 1.20
N GLU A 44 16.78 -15.61 1.56
CA GLU A 44 17.50 -16.14 2.72
C GLU A 44 16.76 -15.87 4.05
N LYS A 45 16.20 -14.66 4.20
CA LYS A 45 15.41 -14.31 5.39
C LYS A 45 14.14 -15.13 5.45
N ALA A 46 13.45 -15.27 4.32
CA ALA A 46 12.25 -16.09 4.22
C ALA A 46 12.54 -17.55 4.55
N ALA A 47 13.66 -18.11 4.08
CA ALA A 47 14.08 -19.48 4.40
C ALA A 47 14.33 -19.69 5.90
N GLN A 48 14.93 -18.69 6.59
CA GLN A 48 15.12 -18.77 8.04
C GLN A 48 13.78 -18.77 8.77
N VAL A 49 12.83 -17.92 8.38
CA VAL A 49 11.49 -17.88 8.97
C VAL A 49 10.73 -19.18 8.72
N ALA A 50 10.73 -19.66 7.48
CA ALA A 50 10.08 -20.92 7.12
C ALA A 50 10.62 -22.10 7.95
N LYS A 51 11.96 -22.18 8.07
CA LYS A 51 12.63 -23.20 8.89
C LYS A 51 12.21 -23.10 10.37
N ALA A 52 12.20 -21.89 10.92
CA ALA A 52 11.82 -21.67 12.32
C ALA A 52 10.35 -22.03 12.60
N ALA A 53 9.47 -21.79 11.62
CA ALA A 53 8.05 -22.10 11.69
C ALA A 53 7.71 -23.54 11.28
N GLY A 54 8.68 -24.35 10.83
CA GLY A 54 8.46 -25.73 10.40
C GLY A 54 7.70 -25.88 9.08
N LEU A 55 7.73 -24.85 8.21
CA LEU A 55 6.99 -24.82 6.95
C LEU A 55 7.80 -25.44 5.80
N ARG A 56 7.14 -26.11 4.88
CA ARG A 56 7.72 -26.51 3.59
C ARG A 56 7.91 -25.25 2.74
N HIS A 57 9.14 -24.91 2.41
CA HIS A 57 9.48 -23.66 1.72
C HIS A 57 9.73 -23.88 0.24
N HIS A 58 8.93 -23.22 -0.59
CA HIS A 58 9.05 -23.19 -2.05
C HIS A 58 9.58 -21.84 -2.50
N VAL A 59 10.59 -21.85 -3.37
CA VAL A 59 11.24 -20.65 -3.85
C VAL A 59 11.25 -20.64 -5.38
N LYS A 60 10.73 -19.58 -5.98
CA LYS A 60 10.87 -19.28 -7.41
C LYS A 60 11.85 -18.13 -7.58
N ILE A 61 12.92 -18.37 -8.34
CA ILE A 61 13.82 -17.29 -8.78
C ILE A 61 13.35 -16.82 -10.15
N ILE A 62 13.13 -15.52 -10.27
CA ILE A 62 12.66 -14.86 -11.50
C ILE A 62 13.87 -14.27 -12.20
N SER A 63 14.11 -14.67 -13.45
CA SER A 63 15.14 -14.06 -14.26
C SER A 63 14.65 -12.74 -14.85
N LYS A 64 15.60 -11.90 -15.28
CA LYS A 64 15.29 -10.65 -15.97
C LYS A 64 14.45 -10.87 -17.22
N GLU A 65 14.74 -11.92 -17.95
CA GLU A 65 14.01 -12.28 -19.16
C GLU A 65 12.58 -12.72 -18.84
N GLU A 66 12.38 -13.58 -17.84
CA GLU A 66 11.05 -13.97 -17.36
C GLU A 66 10.24 -12.76 -16.91
N PHE A 67 10.86 -11.82 -16.19
CA PHE A 67 10.21 -10.60 -15.73
C PHE A 67 9.62 -9.80 -16.91
N TRP A 68 10.44 -9.49 -17.91
CA TRP A 68 9.97 -8.69 -19.04
C TRP A 68 8.98 -9.43 -19.95
N ASN A 69 9.17 -10.73 -20.16
CA ASN A 69 8.29 -11.53 -21.02
C ASN A 69 6.91 -11.76 -20.38
N SER A 70 6.80 -11.73 -19.07
CA SER A 70 5.52 -11.92 -18.36
C SER A 70 4.63 -10.66 -18.30
N LEU A 71 5.16 -9.47 -18.63
CA LEU A 71 4.39 -8.23 -18.51
C LEU A 71 3.03 -8.24 -19.22
N PRO A 72 2.90 -8.73 -20.46
CA PRO A 72 1.59 -8.80 -21.13
C PRO A 72 0.58 -9.65 -20.35
N ASP A 73 1.01 -10.81 -19.84
CA ASP A 73 0.16 -11.72 -19.08
C ASP A 73 -0.22 -11.10 -17.72
N VAL A 74 0.75 -10.46 -17.05
CA VAL A 74 0.48 -9.75 -15.80
C VAL A 74 -0.56 -8.66 -16.02
N MET A 75 -0.42 -7.82 -17.04
CA MET A 75 -1.38 -6.77 -17.37
C MET A 75 -2.77 -7.33 -17.72
N TYR A 76 -2.81 -8.45 -18.43
CA TYR A 76 -4.06 -9.14 -18.74
C TYR A 76 -4.80 -9.59 -17.48
N HIS A 77 -4.08 -10.19 -16.52
CA HIS A 77 -4.67 -10.67 -15.26
C HIS A 77 -5.00 -9.55 -14.26
N MET A 78 -4.39 -8.38 -14.43
CA MET A 78 -4.68 -7.22 -13.57
C MET A 78 -5.91 -6.42 -14.03
N ASP A 79 -6.44 -6.68 -15.24
CA ASP A 79 -7.52 -5.94 -15.91
C ASP A 79 -7.23 -4.44 -16.12
N GLU A 80 -6.34 -3.85 -15.34
CA GLU A 80 -5.92 -2.46 -15.42
C GLU A 80 -4.40 -2.34 -15.60
N PRO A 81 -3.91 -1.39 -16.43
CA PRO A 81 -2.48 -1.13 -16.52
C PRO A 81 -1.93 -0.67 -15.17
N SER A 82 -1.05 -1.44 -14.58
CA SER A 82 -0.37 -1.10 -13.34
C SER A 82 1.09 -0.78 -13.58
N GLY A 83 1.58 0.32 -13.03
CA GLY A 83 3.01 0.67 -12.99
C GLY A 83 3.76 0.05 -11.82
N ASP A 84 3.12 -0.79 -11.02
CA ASP A 84 3.72 -1.43 -9.86
C ASP A 84 4.44 -2.72 -10.25
N ALA A 85 5.77 -2.71 -10.14
CA ALA A 85 6.61 -3.87 -10.43
C ALA A 85 6.35 -5.06 -9.48
N SER A 86 5.74 -4.84 -8.31
CA SER A 86 5.39 -5.90 -7.37
C SER A 86 4.33 -6.85 -7.94
N ALA A 87 3.51 -6.40 -8.90
CA ALA A 87 2.52 -7.23 -9.58
C ALA A 87 3.17 -8.42 -10.31
N VAL A 88 4.35 -8.23 -10.90
CA VAL A 88 5.10 -9.31 -11.56
C VAL A 88 5.56 -10.35 -10.54
N ALA A 89 6.11 -9.89 -9.42
CA ALA A 89 6.52 -10.79 -8.33
C ALA A 89 5.34 -11.60 -7.79
N LEU A 90 4.19 -10.94 -7.59
CA LEU A 90 2.95 -11.59 -7.12
C LEU A 90 2.42 -12.62 -8.14
N TYR A 91 2.50 -12.32 -9.44
CA TYR A 91 2.11 -13.25 -10.51
C TYR A 91 2.89 -14.56 -10.43
N PHE A 92 4.22 -14.50 -10.37
CA PHE A 92 5.06 -15.69 -10.25
C PHE A 92 4.87 -16.41 -8.90
N LEU A 93 4.65 -15.65 -7.84
CA LEU A 93 4.38 -16.19 -6.51
C LEU A 93 3.08 -17.00 -6.50
N ALA A 94 2.02 -16.43 -7.09
CA ALA A 94 0.73 -17.09 -7.22
C ALA A 94 0.81 -18.33 -8.14
N GLN A 95 1.55 -18.21 -9.26
CA GLN A 95 1.78 -19.32 -10.18
C GLN A 95 2.52 -20.49 -9.50
N GLU A 96 3.52 -20.21 -8.65
CA GLU A 96 4.22 -21.25 -7.90
C GLU A 96 3.30 -21.89 -6.87
N ALA A 97 2.57 -21.07 -6.10
CA ALA A 97 1.66 -21.56 -5.07
C ALA A 97 0.54 -22.44 -5.64
N ALA A 98 0.00 -22.08 -6.81
CA ALA A 98 -1.08 -22.82 -7.46
C ALA A 98 -0.73 -24.27 -7.86
N LYS A 99 0.57 -24.59 -7.93
CA LYS A 99 1.05 -25.97 -8.18
C LYS A 99 0.89 -26.88 -6.95
N HIS A 100 0.77 -26.30 -5.77
CA HIS A 100 0.85 -27.02 -4.49
C HIS A 100 -0.41 -26.87 -3.65
N VAL A 101 -1.03 -25.68 -3.62
CA VAL A 101 -2.16 -25.38 -2.73
C VAL A 101 -3.28 -24.64 -3.48
N LYS A 102 -4.49 -24.72 -2.94
CA LYS A 102 -5.65 -23.96 -3.45
C LYS A 102 -5.92 -22.67 -2.68
N VAL A 103 -5.37 -22.55 -1.49
CA VAL A 103 -5.57 -21.41 -0.60
C VAL A 103 -4.22 -20.91 -0.11
N VAL A 104 -4.02 -19.60 -0.20
CA VAL A 104 -2.84 -18.93 0.35
C VAL A 104 -3.26 -17.76 1.23
N LEU A 105 -2.47 -17.50 2.25
CA LEU A 105 -2.56 -16.35 3.13
C LEU A 105 -1.49 -15.34 2.74
N SER A 106 -1.84 -14.06 2.72
CA SER A 106 -0.93 -12.97 2.43
C SER A 106 -0.88 -11.97 3.59
N GLY A 107 0.29 -11.41 3.84
CA GLY A 107 0.50 -10.29 4.77
C GLY A 107 0.05 -8.94 4.24
N GLU A 108 -0.48 -8.88 3.02
CA GLU A 108 -1.00 -7.66 2.42
C GLU A 108 -2.08 -7.01 3.29
N GLY A 109 -2.03 -5.67 3.40
CA GLY A 109 -2.94 -4.91 4.23
C GLY A 109 -2.55 -4.82 5.72
N ALA A 110 -1.45 -5.45 6.14
CA ALA A 110 -0.97 -5.35 7.52
C ALA A 110 -0.54 -3.91 7.88
N ASP A 111 0.18 -3.25 6.97
CA ASP A 111 0.59 -1.86 7.16
C ASP A 111 -0.60 -0.91 7.30
N GLU A 112 -1.67 -1.14 6.54
CA GLU A 112 -2.93 -0.38 6.64
C GLU A 112 -3.66 -0.66 7.95
N LEU A 113 -3.59 -1.92 8.43
CA LEU A 113 -4.24 -2.33 9.67
C LEU A 113 -3.53 -1.81 10.90
N PHE A 114 -2.20 -1.89 10.91
CA PHE A 114 -1.35 -1.62 12.06
C PHE A 114 -0.57 -0.30 11.95
N GLY A 115 -0.72 0.44 10.85
CA GLY A 115 -0.07 1.74 10.65
C GLY A 115 1.44 1.62 10.39
N GLY A 116 1.87 0.62 9.62
CA GLY A 116 3.27 0.31 9.38
C GLY A 116 3.99 1.31 8.47
N TYR A 117 3.27 2.01 7.59
CA TYR A 117 3.88 2.95 6.65
C TYR A 117 4.46 4.19 7.34
N ASN A 118 5.62 4.63 6.91
CA ASN A 118 6.28 5.81 7.43
C ASN A 118 5.43 7.10 7.31
N ILE A 119 4.55 7.18 6.32
CA ILE A 119 3.67 8.33 6.13
C ILE A 119 2.71 8.52 7.32
N TYR A 120 2.36 7.46 8.04
CA TYR A 120 1.51 7.53 9.22
C TYR A 120 2.19 8.20 10.42
N ARG A 121 3.53 8.28 10.39
CA ARG A 121 4.34 8.99 11.40
C ARG A 121 4.48 10.48 11.13
N GLU A 122 4.01 10.96 9.99
CA GLU A 122 4.07 12.37 9.62
C GLU A 122 3.48 13.33 10.67
N PRO A 123 2.34 13.03 11.32
CA PRO A 123 1.80 13.89 12.38
C PRO A 123 2.78 14.12 13.52
N GLU A 124 3.65 13.14 13.83
CA GLU A 124 4.68 13.28 14.86
C GLU A 124 5.75 14.28 14.45
N ALA A 125 6.24 14.21 13.21
CA ALA A 125 7.19 15.17 12.66
C ALA A 125 6.61 16.59 12.64
N LEU A 126 5.33 16.74 12.34
CA LEU A 126 4.67 18.04 12.29
C LEU A 126 4.36 18.65 13.66
N LYS A 127 4.45 17.89 14.77
CA LYS A 127 4.33 18.43 16.14
C LYS A 127 5.37 19.50 16.40
N MET A 128 6.57 19.42 15.82
CA MET A 128 7.64 20.41 15.97
C MET A 128 7.19 21.84 15.61
N VAL A 129 6.26 21.97 14.68
CA VAL A 129 5.71 23.25 14.23
C VAL A 129 4.26 23.46 14.63
N GLY A 130 3.70 22.54 15.42
CA GLY A 130 2.30 22.55 15.83
C GLY A 130 1.88 23.77 16.66
N TRP A 131 2.84 24.39 17.39
CA TRP A 131 2.64 25.62 18.15
C TRP A 131 2.46 26.87 17.27
N ILE A 132 2.88 26.82 16.00
CA ILE A 132 2.71 27.92 15.04
C ILE A 132 1.25 27.93 14.55
N PRO A 133 0.53 29.07 14.60
CA PRO A 133 -0.81 29.17 14.07
C PRO A 133 -0.94 28.68 12.62
N PHE A 134 -2.00 27.95 12.33
CA PHE A 134 -2.18 27.30 11.00
C PHE A 134 -2.12 28.29 9.85
N GLY A 135 -2.66 29.50 9.98
CA GLY A 135 -2.62 30.55 8.96
C GLY A 135 -1.19 30.94 8.57
N ILE A 136 -0.27 31.02 9.56
CA ILE A 136 1.14 31.33 9.34
C ILE A 136 1.80 30.16 8.62
N ARG A 137 1.60 28.91 9.10
CA ARG A 137 2.14 27.72 8.44
C ARG A 137 1.67 27.62 6.99
N ARG A 138 0.39 27.95 6.73
CA ARG A 138 -0.18 27.94 5.37
C ARG A 138 0.46 28.98 4.46
N ALA A 139 0.72 30.19 4.96
CA ALA A 139 1.42 31.23 4.20
C ALA A 139 2.86 30.83 3.87
N VAL A 140 3.60 30.31 4.86
CA VAL A 140 4.96 29.81 4.68
C VAL A 140 4.99 28.64 3.69
N GLY A 141 4.05 27.70 3.78
CA GLY A 141 3.96 26.56 2.85
C GLY A 141 3.70 27.00 1.40
N ARG A 142 2.86 28.03 1.19
CA ARG A 142 2.62 28.61 -0.15
C ARG A 142 3.87 29.29 -0.71
N LEU A 143 4.63 29.97 0.12
CA LEU A 143 5.91 30.58 -0.29
C LEU A 143 6.95 29.49 -0.61
N ALA A 144 7.06 28.49 0.25
CA ALA A 144 7.96 27.36 0.03
C ALA A 144 7.67 26.61 -1.28
N ALA A 145 6.40 26.51 -1.68
CA ALA A 145 6.03 25.88 -2.95
C ALA A 145 6.57 26.58 -4.20
N LYS A 146 6.98 27.85 -4.09
CA LYS A 146 7.60 28.62 -5.19
C LYS A 146 9.12 28.46 -5.26
N LEU A 147 9.73 27.88 -4.23
CA LEU A 147 11.17 27.65 -4.19
C LEU A 147 11.55 26.43 -5.06
N PRO A 148 12.78 26.36 -5.55
CA PRO A 148 13.31 25.15 -6.17
C PRO A 148 13.32 24.00 -5.16
N ASP A 149 13.60 22.78 -5.64
CA ASP A 149 13.66 21.60 -4.79
C ASP A 149 14.90 21.67 -3.87
N VAL A 150 14.67 22.15 -2.64
CA VAL A 150 15.70 22.27 -1.59
C VAL A 150 15.25 21.51 -0.35
N LYS A 151 16.21 21.02 0.42
CA LYS A 151 15.97 20.25 1.64
C LYS A 151 15.08 21.03 2.61
N GLY A 152 13.98 20.40 3.05
CA GLY A 152 13.02 21.00 3.99
C GLY A 152 11.83 21.71 3.32
N ARG A 153 11.88 21.99 2.01
CA ARG A 153 10.79 22.61 1.27
C ARG A 153 9.47 21.83 1.43
N ASP A 154 9.51 20.55 1.19
CA ASP A 154 8.33 19.70 1.25
C ASP A 154 7.76 19.61 2.67
N PHE A 155 8.61 19.62 3.69
CA PHE A 155 8.15 19.69 5.07
C PHE A 155 7.34 20.97 5.33
N LEU A 156 7.80 22.13 4.88
CA LEU A 156 7.08 23.40 5.02
C LEU A 156 5.76 23.41 4.26
N ILE A 157 5.75 22.88 3.04
CA ILE A 157 4.54 22.74 2.22
C ILE A 157 3.51 21.85 2.96
N ARG A 158 3.95 20.70 3.47
CA ARG A 158 3.08 19.76 4.18
C ARG A 158 2.59 20.30 5.51
N ALA A 159 3.43 21.04 6.25
CA ALA A 159 3.06 21.70 7.50
C ALA A 159 1.95 22.77 7.31
N GLY A 160 1.88 23.38 6.14
CA GLY A 160 0.84 24.35 5.76
C GLY A 160 -0.44 23.74 5.20
N LYS A 161 -0.55 22.43 5.12
CA LYS A 161 -1.74 21.70 4.63
C LYS A 161 -2.49 21.01 5.76
N LYS A 162 -3.81 20.91 5.61
CA LYS A 162 -4.62 20.02 6.46
C LYS A 162 -4.36 18.55 6.08
N VAL A 163 -4.78 17.62 6.92
CA VAL A 163 -4.65 16.18 6.65
C VAL A 163 -5.31 15.81 5.32
N GLU A 164 -6.49 16.31 5.07
CA GLU A 164 -7.28 16.05 3.87
C GLU A 164 -6.62 16.60 2.59
N GLU A 165 -5.73 17.59 2.72
CA GLU A 165 -5.00 18.19 1.60
C GLU A 165 -3.65 17.50 1.32
N ARG A 166 -3.10 16.74 2.28
CA ARG A 166 -1.75 16.17 2.18
C ARG A 166 -1.71 14.66 2.16
N PHE A 167 -2.71 13.99 2.74
CA PHE A 167 -2.85 12.55 2.71
C PHE A 167 -3.99 12.16 1.77
N ILE A 168 -3.63 11.56 0.66
CA ILE A 168 -4.55 11.13 -0.40
C ILE A 168 -4.36 9.66 -0.78
N GLY A 169 -3.75 8.88 0.13
CA GLY A 169 -3.39 7.47 -0.07
C GLY A 169 -1.91 7.28 -0.41
N ASN A 170 -1.46 6.05 -0.33
CA ASN A 170 -0.06 5.68 -0.63
C ASN A 170 0.22 5.57 -2.13
N ALA A 171 -0.81 5.36 -2.95
CA ALA A 171 -0.70 5.19 -4.39
C ALA A 171 -0.79 6.52 -5.18
N TYR A 172 -0.33 7.62 -4.60
CA TYR A 172 -0.31 8.91 -5.31
C TYR A 172 0.86 8.98 -6.28
N ILE A 173 0.57 8.85 -7.57
CA ILE A 173 1.57 8.86 -8.64
C ILE A 173 1.60 10.22 -9.35
N TYR A 174 0.45 10.76 -9.71
CA TYR A 174 0.34 12.02 -10.45
C TYR A 174 -0.38 13.10 -9.65
N GLY A 175 0.21 14.31 -9.61
CA GLY A 175 -0.46 15.51 -9.12
C GLY A 175 -1.54 15.99 -10.09
N GLU A 176 -2.45 16.86 -9.63
CA GLU A 176 -3.50 17.42 -10.48
C GLU A 176 -2.96 18.15 -11.73
N LYS A 177 -1.77 18.77 -11.62
CA LYS A 177 -1.11 19.42 -12.77
C LYS A 177 -0.65 18.43 -13.80
N GLU A 178 0.03 17.36 -13.35
CA GLU A 178 0.55 16.29 -14.21
C GLU A 178 -0.59 15.52 -14.85
N LYS A 179 -1.63 15.21 -14.06
CA LYS A 179 -2.87 14.59 -14.57
C LYS A 179 -3.46 15.38 -15.73
N ASN A 180 -3.59 16.71 -15.58
CA ASN A 180 -4.15 17.57 -16.62
C ASN A 180 -3.26 17.71 -17.86
N GLN A 181 -1.95 17.46 -17.76
CA GLN A 181 -1.05 17.43 -18.90
C GLN A 181 -1.13 16.12 -19.69
N ILE A 182 -1.42 15.00 -19.01
CA ILE A 182 -1.48 13.67 -19.61
C ILE A 182 -2.84 13.43 -20.24
N LEU A 183 -3.92 13.87 -19.60
CA LEU A 183 -5.28 13.64 -20.08
C LEU A 183 -5.60 14.57 -21.25
N LYS A 184 -5.92 13.99 -22.41
CA LYS A 184 -6.38 14.72 -23.58
C LYS A 184 -7.85 15.15 -23.42
N GLY A 185 -8.13 16.42 -23.79
CA GLY A 185 -9.48 16.87 -24.09
C GLY A 185 -10.44 16.99 -22.91
N GLY A 186 -10.04 17.70 -21.87
CA GLY A 186 -11.00 18.21 -20.90
C GLY A 186 -11.80 17.15 -20.14
N VAL A 187 -11.13 16.06 -19.73
CA VAL A 187 -11.74 15.16 -18.75
C VAL A 187 -11.92 15.97 -17.47
N THR A 188 -13.07 16.61 -17.34
CA THR A 188 -13.55 17.27 -16.13
C THR A 188 -13.93 16.21 -15.13
N GLY A 189 -12.93 15.46 -14.67
CA GLY A 189 -13.11 14.51 -13.60
C GLY A 189 -13.08 15.23 -12.26
N GLN A 190 -13.72 14.65 -11.30
CA GLN A 190 -13.64 15.01 -9.90
C GLN A 190 -12.18 15.07 -9.46
N THR A 191 -11.77 16.09 -8.72
CA THR A 191 -10.43 16.14 -8.13
C THR A 191 -10.28 15.05 -7.07
N THR A 192 -9.04 14.60 -6.82
CA THR A 192 -8.77 13.61 -5.77
C THR A 192 -9.33 14.05 -4.41
N GLN A 193 -9.28 15.33 -4.11
CA GLN A 193 -9.83 15.88 -2.86
C GLN A 193 -11.35 15.83 -2.81
N GLU A 194 -12.04 16.10 -3.92
CA GLU A 194 -13.49 15.96 -4.01
C GLU A 194 -13.93 14.51 -3.88
N PHE A 195 -13.19 13.58 -4.48
CA PHE A 195 -13.42 12.14 -4.36
C PHE A 195 -13.26 11.67 -2.90
N LEU A 196 -12.22 12.11 -2.20
CA LEU A 196 -11.94 11.72 -0.83
C LEU A 196 -12.82 12.41 0.23
N LYS A 197 -13.45 13.53 -0.11
CA LYS A 197 -14.24 14.34 0.84
C LYS A 197 -15.35 13.56 1.58
N PRO A 198 -16.13 12.68 0.95
CA PRO A 198 -17.14 11.87 1.65
C PRO A 198 -16.52 10.97 2.72
N PHE A 199 -15.39 10.33 2.42
CA PHE A 199 -14.69 9.44 3.35
C PHE A 199 -14.17 10.19 4.59
N TYR A 200 -13.58 11.37 4.39
CA TYR A 200 -13.15 12.22 5.49
C TYR A 200 -14.32 12.67 6.37
N LYS A 201 -15.45 13.06 5.74
CA LYS A 201 -16.66 13.48 6.46
C LYS A 201 -17.26 12.35 7.32
N GLU A 202 -17.25 11.13 6.81
CA GLU A 202 -17.73 9.97 7.54
C GLU A 202 -16.88 9.70 8.79
N ILE A 203 -15.54 9.81 8.66
CA ILE A 203 -14.59 9.61 9.77
C ILE A 203 -14.72 10.71 10.83
N GLU A 204 -15.01 11.96 10.44
CA GLU A 204 -15.22 13.06 11.38
C GLU A 204 -16.44 12.84 12.28
N ASN A 205 -17.47 12.17 11.78
CA ASN A 205 -18.69 11.86 12.52
C ASN A 205 -18.55 10.63 13.42
N ASP A 206 -17.43 9.91 13.39
CA ASP A 206 -17.21 8.72 14.21
C ASP A 206 -16.77 9.09 15.63
N ARG A 207 -17.72 9.09 16.58
CA ARG A 207 -17.50 9.44 18.00
C ARG A 207 -16.45 8.61 18.71
N PHE A 208 -16.11 7.43 18.20
CA PHE A 208 -15.09 6.56 18.78
C PHE A 208 -13.69 7.17 18.67
N LEU A 209 -13.44 8.02 17.67
CA LEU A 209 -12.16 8.66 17.43
C LEU A 209 -11.91 9.95 18.21
N GLU A 210 -12.94 10.51 18.88
CA GLU A 210 -12.79 11.77 19.63
C GLU A 210 -12.00 11.63 20.94
N LYS A 211 -11.89 10.43 21.50
CA LYS A 211 -11.34 10.23 22.86
C LYS A 211 -9.83 10.01 22.96
N THR A 212 -9.11 9.78 21.87
CA THR A 212 -7.67 9.47 21.90
C THR A 212 -6.85 10.44 21.06
N ASP A 213 -6.35 11.49 21.67
CA ASP A 213 -5.71 12.65 21.02
C ASP A 213 -4.40 12.36 20.25
N ARG A 214 -3.72 11.26 20.53
CA ARG A 214 -2.43 10.90 19.94
C ARG A 214 -2.55 9.97 18.71
N THR A 215 -3.60 9.19 18.63
CA THR A 215 -3.83 8.19 17.56
C THR A 215 -4.83 8.63 16.50
N LYS A 216 -5.51 9.75 16.69
CA LYS A 216 -6.58 10.26 15.80
C LYS A 216 -6.17 10.37 14.33
N HIS A 217 -4.95 10.84 14.06
CA HIS A 217 -4.49 11.05 12.68
C HIS A 217 -4.14 9.75 11.98
N THR A 218 -3.43 8.86 12.65
CA THR A 218 -3.00 7.57 12.08
C THR A 218 -4.19 6.67 11.81
N HIS A 219 -5.13 6.58 12.76
CA HIS A 219 -6.36 5.80 12.58
C HIS A 219 -7.29 6.36 11.48
N LYS A 220 -7.39 7.70 11.33
CA LYS A 220 -8.15 8.30 10.22
C LYS A 220 -7.58 7.89 8.88
N VAL A 221 -6.27 7.95 8.74
CA VAL A 221 -5.54 7.62 7.52
C VAL A 221 -5.69 6.14 7.17
N CYS A 222 -5.42 5.24 8.11
CA CYS A 222 -5.59 3.79 7.92
C CYS A 222 -7.04 3.41 7.53
N ARG A 223 -8.04 4.12 8.08
CA ARG A 223 -9.45 3.85 7.77
C ARG A 223 -9.87 4.30 6.38
N ILE A 224 -9.27 5.38 5.87
CA ILE A 224 -9.50 5.84 4.50
C ILE A 224 -9.00 4.81 3.49
N GLU A 225 -7.79 4.30 3.66
CA GLU A 225 -7.24 3.26 2.78
C GLU A 225 -8.07 1.98 2.80
N LYS A 226 -8.49 1.51 3.98
CA LYS A 226 -9.40 0.37 4.10
C LYS A 226 -10.71 0.53 3.36
N LYS A 227 -11.30 1.74 3.33
CA LYS A 227 -12.58 1.98 2.65
C LYS A 227 -12.36 2.16 1.16
N SER A 228 -11.38 2.93 0.74
CA SER A 228 -11.10 3.12 -0.69
C SER A 228 -10.74 1.81 -1.39
N GLY A 229 -9.98 0.92 -0.73
CA GLY A 229 -9.68 -0.41 -1.23
C GLY A 229 -10.89 -1.34 -1.33
N ARG A 230 -11.85 -1.29 -0.37
CA ARG A 230 -13.07 -2.10 -0.42
C ARG A 230 -14.05 -1.63 -1.48
N ASP A 231 -14.22 -0.33 -1.65
CA ASP A 231 -15.17 0.23 -2.62
C ASP A 231 -14.63 0.15 -4.05
N GLY A 232 -13.29 0.11 -4.23
CA GLY A 232 -12.64 -0.11 -5.52
C GLY A 232 -12.75 -1.56 -6.01
N LEU A 233 -12.60 -2.54 -5.09
CA LEU A 233 -12.67 -3.97 -5.43
C LEU A 233 -14.12 -4.53 -5.46
N GLY A 234 -15.05 -3.88 -4.77
CA GLY A 234 -16.41 -4.42 -4.57
C GLY A 234 -17.43 -4.09 -5.66
N LYS A 235 -17.16 -3.11 -6.52
CA LYS A 235 -18.13 -2.68 -7.54
C LYS A 235 -17.90 -3.25 -8.94
N SER A 236 -16.73 -3.75 -9.25
CA SER A 236 -16.45 -4.32 -10.57
C SER A 236 -16.86 -5.79 -10.73
N HIS A 237 -17.06 -6.55 -9.65
CA HIS A 237 -17.36 -7.98 -9.75
C HIS A 237 -18.79 -8.41 -9.45
N LEU A 238 -19.72 -7.49 -9.14
CA LEU A 238 -21.11 -7.85 -8.83
C LEU A 238 -22.13 -7.45 -9.91
N GLN A 239 -21.70 -6.80 -10.99
CA GLN A 239 -22.63 -6.40 -12.08
C GLN A 239 -22.63 -7.35 -13.30
N ASP A 240 -21.73 -8.32 -13.37
CA ASP A 240 -21.63 -9.25 -14.51
C ASP A 240 -22.10 -10.69 -14.17
N MET A 241 -22.83 -10.88 -13.07
CA MET A 241 -23.39 -12.19 -12.67
C MET A 241 -24.91 -12.15 -12.43
N GLU A 242 -25.68 -11.42 -13.26
CA GLU A 242 -27.11 -11.64 -13.43
C GLU A 242 -27.48 -11.95 -14.90
#